data_b6d21275f59270f37962faddc736cca7
#
_entry.id   b6d21275f59270f37962faddc736cca7
#
_cell.length_a   1.000
_cell.length_b   1.000
_cell.length_c   1.000
_cell.angle_alpha   90.00
_cell.angle_beta   90.00
_cell.angle_gamma   90.00
#
_symmetry.space_group_name_H-M   'P 1'
#
loop_
_entity.id
_entity.type
_entity.pdbx_description
1 polymer ?
#
loop_
_entity_poly.entity_id
_entity_poly.type
_entity_poly.pdbx_seq_one_letter_code
_entity_poly.pdbx_strand_id
1 'polypeptide(L)'
;MEEWLKEEERFNLIGWDFSCVAGRWVTENIPWDYEKIVKSYLKNTDNLLDMGTGGGEFLLRLKHSYEKTCVTEAYLPNVELCKSKLAPLGITVAQTFEDDQLPFDNECFDIIINRHESFEPSEVSRTLKMGGYFITQQVGADNLLELRTILNGEEPLRDSKHGVKTYADALSQLGFQIIMENETKLSSKFYDVGAIIFYAKACEWEVPNFSVKTHLDKLWEIHQEIDKKGYFQGTETRFILVAQKIG
;
A
#
# COMPACT_ATOMS: atom_id res chain seq x y z
N MET A 1 -18.54 14.58 -19.66
CA MET A 1 -19.18 14.68 -18.32
C MET A 1 -20.07 13.48 -17.99
N GLU A 2 -21.07 13.13 -18.79
CA GLU A 2 -21.95 11.96 -18.51
C GLU A 2 -21.18 10.64 -18.39
N GLU A 3 -20.15 10.44 -19.19
CA GLU A 3 -19.27 9.26 -19.12
C GLU A 3 -18.49 9.22 -17.80
N TRP A 4 -17.95 10.35 -17.36
CA TRP A 4 -17.21 10.45 -16.10
C TRP A 4 -18.08 10.21 -14.87
N LEU A 5 -19.36 10.68 -14.90
CA LEU A 5 -20.33 10.37 -13.86
C LEU A 5 -20.64 8.88 -13.81
N LYS A 6 -20.71 8.21 -14.97
CA LYS A 6 -20.89 6.75 -15.02
C LYS A 6 -19.65 5.99 -14.50
N GLU A 7 -18.44 6.49 -14.76
CA GLU A 7 -17.22 5.93 -14.18
C GLU A 7 -17.24 6.05 -12.65
N GLU A 8 -17.61 7.21 -12.11
CA GLU A 8 -17.76 7.42 -10.67
C GLU A 8 -18.83 6.50 -10.05
N GLU A 9 -19.99 6.37 -10.68
CA GLU A 9 -21.09 5.49 -10.22
C GLU A 9 -20.70 4.00 -10.25
N ARG A 10 -19.85 3.59 -11.20
CA ARG A 10 -19.36 2.21 -11.34
C ARG A 10 -18.20 1.88 -10.43
N PHE A 11 -17.64 2.87 -9.73
CA PHE A 11 -16.51 2.62 -8.85
C PHE A 11 -16.88 1.56 -7.81
N ASN A 12 -16.06 0.50 -7.79
CA ASN A 12 -16.13 -0.56 -6.81
C ASN A 12 -14.71 -1.10 -6.58
N LEU A 13 -14.21 -0.97 -5.36
CA LEU A 13 -12.89 -1.47 -4.99
C LEU A 13 -13.04 -2.59 -3.96
N ILE A 14 -12.61 -3.79 -4.34
CA ILE A 14 -12.62 -4.97 -3.48
C ILE A 14 -11.20 -5.54 -3.48
N GLY A 15 -10.61 -5.71 -2.31
CA GLY A 15 -9.30 -6.35 -2.16
C GLY A 15 -8.14 -5.58 -2.82
N TRP A 16 -8.26 -4.28 -3.05
CA TRP A 16 -7.27 -3.46 -3.79
C TRP A 16 -7.04 -3.96 -5.23
N ASP A 17 -8.10 -4.38 -5.90
CA ASP A 17 -8.05 -4.79 -7.30
C ASP A 17 -8.16 -3.59 -8.25
N PHE A 18 -7.07 -3.27 -8.94
CA PHE A 18 -6.96 -2.21 -9.94
C PHE A 18 -7.08 -2.72 -11.38
N SER A 19 -7.53 -3.95 -11.58
CA SER A 19 -7.61 -4.56 -12.92
C SER A 19 -8.54 -3.81 -13.88
N CYS A 20 -9.56 -3.12 -13.37
CA CYS A 20 -10.50 -2.33 -14.17
C CYS A 20 -9.86 -1.10 -14.85
N VAL A 21 -8.70 -0.66 -14.37
CA VAL A 21 -7.91 0.43 -14.98
C VAL A 21 -6.64 -0.07 -15.67
N ALA A 22 -6.48 -1.38 -15.85
CA ALA A 22 -5.35 -1.97 -16.54
C ALA A 22 -5.25 -1.43 -17.99
N GLY A 23 -4.06 -0.95 -18.36
CA GLY A 23 -3.81 -0.30 -19.66
C GLY A 23 -4.30 1.15 -19.76
N ARG A 24 -5.16 1.60 -18.83
CA ARG A 24 -5.63 2.99 -18.72
C ARG A 24 -4.75 3.81 -17.77
N TRP A 25 -4.15 3.14 -16.80
CA TRP A 25 -3.13 3.63 -15.89
C TRP A 25 -1.94 2.67 -15.95
N VAL A 26 -0.78 3.17 -16.36
CA VAL A 26 0.44 2.36 -16.57
C VAL A 26 1.62 3.03 -15.89
N THR A 27 2.27 2.30 -15.01
CA THR A 27 3.45 2.75 -14.27
C THR A 27 4.67 1.92 -14.67
N GLU A 28 5.85 2.54 -14.69
CA GLU A 28 7.12 1.84 -14.86
C GLU A 28 7.32 0.75 -13.79
N ASN A 29 8.08 -0.27 -14.14
CA ASN A 29 8.36 -1.35 -13.21
C ASN A 29 9.22 -0.87 -12.03
N ILE A 30 8.84 -1.28 -10.82
CA ILE A 30 9.65 -1.10 -9.61
C ILE A 30 10.97 -1.86 -9.79
N PRO A 31 12.15 -1.28 -9.44
CA PRO A 31 13.46 -1.91 -9.67
C PRO A 31 13.80 -3.07 -8.73
N TRP A 32 12.89 -3.48 -7.87
CA TRP A 32 13.03 -4.65 -7.01
C TRP A 32 11.81 -5.57 -7.10
N ASP A 33 12.00 -6.82 -6.74
CA ASP A 33 10.96 -7.83 -6.64
C ASP A 33 10.65 -8.09 -5.16
N TYR A 34 9.56 -7.49 -4.66
CA TYR A 34 9.14 -7.61 -3.26
C TYR A 34 8.90 -9.08 -2.86
N GLU A 35 8.26 -9.87 -3.73
CA GLU A 35 7.97 -11.28 -3.46
C GLU A 35 9.27 -12.09 -3.31
N LYS A 36 10.25 -11.85 -4.18
CA LYS A 36 11.55 -12.51 -4.11
C LYS A 36 12.33 -12.09 -2.86
N ILE A 37 12.24 -10.82 -2.47
CA ILE A 37 12.87 -10.32 -1.24
C ILE A 37 12.23 -11.02 -0.04
N VAL A 38 10.91 -11.00 0.11
CA VAL A 38 10.22 -11.68 1.21
C VAL A 38 10.63 -13.16 1.27
N LYS A 39 10.59 -13.88 0.15
CA LYS A 39 10.96 -15.29 0.07
C LYS A 39 12.41 -15.59 0.44
N SER A 40 13.31 -14.59 0.33
CA SER A 40 14.72 -14.80 0.72
C SER A 40 14.93 -14.78 2.24
N TYR A 41 14.00 -14.23 3.01
CA TYR A 41 14.04 -14.18 4.47
C TYR A 41 13.06 -15.16 5.13
N LEU A 42 11.96 -15.51 4.46
CA LEU A 42 10.89 -16.35 5.00
C LEU A 42 11.30 -17.84 5.01
N LYS A 43 11.25 -18.46 6.17
CA LYS A 43 11.47 -19.91 6.35
C LYS A 43 10.14 -20.61 6.60
N ASN A 44 10.02 -21.86 6.19
CA ASN A 44 8.79 -22.65 6.40
C ASN A 44 8.40 -22.82 7.88
N THR A 45 9.33 -22.62 8.79
CA THR A 45 9.12 -22.74 10.25
C THR A 45 8.65 -21.45 10.89
N ASP A 46 8.73 -20.32 10.22
CA ASP A 46 8.50 -19.01 10.79
C ASP A 46 7.01 -18.76 11.07
N ASN A 47 6.72 -18.02 12.13
CA ASN A 47 5.43 -17.39 12.33
C ASN A 47 5.42 -16.08 11.54
N LEU A 48 4.56 -15.99 10.55
CA LEU A 48 4.44 -14.85 9.62
C LEU A 48 3.24 -13.98 10.01
N LEU A 49 3.45 -12.67 10.04
CA LEU A 49 2.37 -11.68 10.01
C LEU A 49 2.42 -10.94 8.67
N ASP A 50 1.28 -10.84 7.97
CA ASP A 50 1.07 -9.96 6.83
C ASP A 50 0.12 -8.81 7.24
N MET A 51 0.68 -7.60 7.38
CA MET A 51 -0.07 -6.42 7.81
C MET A 51 -0.74 -5.77 6.60
N GLY A 52 -2.07 -5.55 6.67
CA GLY A 52 -2.83 -4.96 5.58
C GLY A 52 -2.88 -5.88 4.35
N THR A 53 -3.32 -7.12 4.55
CA THR A 53 -3.24 -8.18 3.50
C THR A 53 -4.14 -7.93 2.29
N GLY A 54 -5.10 -7.00 2.37
CA GLY A 54 -6.10 -6.75 1.32
C GLY A 54 -6.96 -7.98 1.06
N GLY A 55 -6.94 -8.51 -0.17
CA GLY A 55 -7.65 -9.76 -0.51
C GLY A 55 -6.85 -11.05 -0.29
N GLY A 56 -5.61 -10.95 0.24
CA GLY A 56 -4.73 -12.10 0.51
C GLY A 56 -4.06 -12.71 -0.73
N GLU A 57 -4.20 -12.12 -1.91
CA GLU A 57 -3.65 -12.68 -3.16
C GLU A 57 -2.12 -12.76 -3.13
N PHE A 58 -1.47 -11.74 -2.59
CA PHE A 58 -0.02 -11.73 -2.43
C PHE A 58 0.42 -12.80 -1.43
N LEU A 59 -0.20 -12.84 -0.26
CA LEU A 59 0.10 -13.80 0.79
C LEU A 59 0.03 -15.25 0.29
N LEU A 60 -1.03 -15.62 -0.42
CA LEU A 60 -1.21 -16.97 -0.95
C LEU A 60 -0.13 -17.38 -1.96
N ARG A 61 0.46 -16.41 -2.71
CA ARG A 61 1.60 -16.70 -3.60
C ARG A 61 2.88 -17.05 -2.88
N LEU A 62 3.03 -16.64 -1.62
CA LEU A 62 4.19 -17.01 -0.80
C LEU A 62 4.25 -18.51 -0.52
N LYS A 63 3.09 -19.19 -0.51
CA LYS A 63 2.95 -20.64 -0.24
C LYS A 63 3.53 -21.03 1.13
N HIS A 64 3.41 -20.17 2.12
CA HIS A 64 3.81 -20.43 3.48
C HIS A 64 2.81 -21.33 4.22
N SER A 65 3.21 -21.91 5.35
CA SER A 65 2.32 -22.72 6.21
C SER A 65 1.17 -21.87 6.72
N TYR A 66 -0.05 -22.22 6.39
CA TYR A 66 -1.25 -21.46 6.75
C TYR A 66 -1.45 -21.37 8.27
N GLU A 67 -1.18 -22.46 9.00
CA GLU A 67 -1.29 -22.52 10.46
C GLU A 67 -0.27 -21.60 11.20
N LYS A 68 0.78 -21.16 10.49
CA LYS A 68 1.82 -20.27 10.99
C LYS A 68 1.68 -18.84 10.43
N THR A 69 0.54 -18.55 9.84
CA THR A 69 0.28 -17.27 9.17
C THR A 69 -0.86 -16.54 9.86
N CYS A 70 -0.58 -15.30 10.22
CA CYS A 70 -1.58 -14.32 10.66
C CYS A 70 -1.66 -13.18 9.66
N VAL A 71 -2.84 -12.59 9.54
CA VAL A 71 -3.05 -11.37 8.75
C VAL A 71 -3.80 -10.33 9.57
N THR A 72 -3.50 -9.06 9.30
CA THR A 72 -4.34 -7.95 9.75
C THR A 72 -5.01 -7.25 8.58
N GLU A 73 -6.17 -6.66 8.84
CA GLU A 73 -6.89 -5.81 7.90
C GLU A 73 -7.80 -4.84 8.67
N ALA A 74 -7.86 -3.59 8.24
CA ALA A 74 -8.67 -2.55 8.87
C ALA A 74 -10.00 -2.35 8.13
N TYR A 75 -9.98 -2.36 6.80
CA TYR A 75 -11.15 -2.09 5.97
C TYR A 75 -12.16 -3.24 6.02
N LEU A 76 -13.33 -2.98 6.62
CA LEU A 76 -14.33 -4.01 6.92
C LEU A 76 -14.69 -4.93 5.74
N PRO A 77 -14.88 -4.46 4.50
CA PRO A 77 -15.13 -5.36 3.36
C PRO A 77 -13.97 -6.34 3.12
N ASN A 78 -12.73 -5.93 3.28
CA ASN A 78 -11.56 -6.81 3.16
C ASN A 78 -11.45 -7.77 4.35
N VAL A 79 -11.81 -7.33 5.56
CA VAL A 79 -11.88 -8.22 6.74
C VAL A 79 -12.83 -9.39 6.48
N GLU A 80 -14.03 -9.11 5.97
CA GLU A 80 -15.02 -10.15 5.63
C GLU A 80 -14.54 -11.04 4.47
N LEU A 81 -13.88 -10.46 3.47
CA LEU A 81 -13.25 -11.22 2.39
C LEU A 81 -12.17 -12.16 2.94
N CYS A 82 -11.27 -11.68 3.80
CA CYS A 82 -10.22 -12.48 4.44
C CYS A 82 -10.81 -13.59 5.32
N LYS A 83 -11.82 -13.29 6.14
CA LYS A 83 -12.51 -14.29 6.94
C LYS A 83 -13.13 -15.40 6.09
N SER A 84 -13.72 -15.06 4.94
CA SER A 84 -14.33 -16.02 4.05
C SER A 84 -13.31 -16.84 3.24
N LYS A 85 -12.18 -16.26 2.87
CA LYS A 85 -11.19 -16.80 1.94
C LYS A 85 -9.97 -17.43 2.65
N LEU A 86 -9.45 -16.78 3.69
CA LEU A 86 -8.20 -17.17 4.35
C LEU A 86 -8.43 -18.00 5.61
N ALA A 87 -9.42 -17.67 6.44
CA ALA A 87 -9.66 -18.38 7.68
C ALA A 87 -10.00 -19.88 7.47
N PRO A 88 -10.77 -20.31 6.45
CA PRO A 88 -11.00 -21.73 6.17
C PRO A 88 -9.73 -22.52 5.80
N LEU A 89 -8.65 -21.82 5.39
CA LEU A 89 -7.35 -22.43 5.10
C LEU A 89 -6.51 -22.66 6.37
N GLY A 90 -6.90 -22.08 7.50
CA GLY A 90 -6.16 -22.15 8.76
C GLY A 90 -5.33 -20.86 9.06
N ILE A 91 -5.46 -19.83 8.24
CA ILE A 91 -4.81 -18.52 8.47
C ILE A 91 -5.61 -17.75 9.52
N THR A 92 -4.92 -17.20 10.52
CA THR A 92 -5.54 -16.33 11.52
C THR A 92 -5.80 -14.96 10.93
N VAL A 93 -7.06 -14.52 10.93
CA VAL A 93 -7.48 -13.19 10.46
C VAL A 93 -7.85 -12.32 11.65
N ALA A 94 -7.11 -11.25 11.86
CA ALA A 94 -7.36 -10.26 12.90
C ALA A 94 -7.77 -8.92 12.29
N GLN A 95 -8.84 -8.32 12.80
CA GLN A 95 -9.18 -6.95 12.44
C GLN A 95 -8.38 -5.98 13.31
N THR A 96 -7.75 -4.99 12.68
CA THR A 96 -7.11 -3.86 13.37
C THR A 96 -7.93 -2.62 13.18
N PHE A 97 -7.91 -1.73 14.17
CA PHE A 97 -8.61 -0.44 14.10
C PHE A 97 -7.61 0.72 14.13
N GLU A 98 -6.43 0.49 14.70
CA GLU A 98 -5.37 1.47 14.88
C GLU A 98 -4.00 0.78 14.73
N ASP A 99 -3.03 1.50 14.18
CA ASP A 99 -1.70 0.96 13.87
C ASP A 99 -0.82 0.79 15.11
N ASP A 100 -1.14 1.54 16.18
CA ASP A 100 -0.41 1.55 17.44
C ASP A 100 -0.87 0.47 18.43
N GLN A 101 -1.80 -0.41 18.01
CA GLN A 101 -2.29 -1.51 18.84
C GLN A 101 -2.61 -2.76 18.02
N LEU A 102 -1.59 -3.56 17.72
CA LEU A 102 -1.78 -4.85 17.07
C LEU A 102 -2.35 -5.89 18.07
N PRO A 103 -3.37 -6.69 17.68
CA PRO A 103 -4.04 -7.65 18.57
C PRO A 103 -3.24 -8.95 18.75
N PHE A 104 -1.94 -8.83 19.00
CA PHE A 104 -1.02 -9.95 19.17
C PHE A 104 -0.13 -9.75 20.39
N ASP A 105 0.36 -10.86 20.95
CA ASP A 105 1.30 -10.86 22.07
C ASP A 105 2.68 -10.33 21.65
N ASN A 106 3.51 -10.01 22.64
CA ASN A 106 4.89 -9.63 22.39
C ASN A 106 5.68 -10.80 21.79
N GLU A 107 6.61 -10.51 20.89
CA GLU A 107 7.59 -11.47 20.38
C GLU A 107 6.97 -12.77 19.85
N CYS A 108 5.84 -12.67 19.13
CA CYS A 108 5.14 -13.85 18.60
C CYS A 108 5.48 -14.15 17.13
N PHE A 109 6.03 -13.19 16.38
CA PHE A 109 6.37 -13.37 14.96
C PHE A 109 7.86 -13.47 14.70
N ASP A 110 8.26 -14.35 13.78
CA ASP A 110 9.63 -14.46 13.28
C ASP A 110 9.85 -13.54 12.08
N ILE A 111 8.80 -13.24 11.32
CA ILE A 111 8.81 -12.31 10.20
C ILE A 111 7.48 -11.54 10.13
N ILE A 112 7.59 -10.24 9.92
CA ILE A 112 6.45 -9.35 9.65
C ILE A 112 6.66 -8.75 8.27
N ILE A 113 5.65 -8.85 7.41
CA ILE A 113 5.62 -8.22 6.10
C ILE A 113 4.50 -7.19 6.06
N ASN A 114 4.71 -6.13 5.28
CA ASN A 114 3.76 -5.04 5.14
C ASN A 114 3.91 -4.45 3.74
N ARG A 115 2.78 -4.22 3.05
CA ARG A 115 2.83 -3.66 1.71
C ARG A 115 1.72 -2.65 1.50
N HIS A 116 2.11 -1.36 1.50
CA HIS A 116 1.21 -0.22 1.28
C HIS A 116 0.16 -0.02 2.39
N GLU A 117 0.40 -0.58 3.56
CA GLU A 117 -0.38 -0.34 4.78
C GLU A 117 0.44 0.51 5.74
N SER A 118 -0.21 1.39 6.48
CA SER A 118 0.43 2.13 7.57
C SER A 118 0.87 1.18 8.70
N PHE A 119 1.84 1.61 9.49
CA PHE A 119 2.33 0.83 10.63
C PHE A 119 3.00 1.73 11.67
N GLU A 120 2.93 1.32 12.92
CA GLU A 120 3.67 1.94 14.01
C GLU A 120 4.95 1.13 14.31
N PRO A 121 6.15 1.72 14.19
CA PRO A 121 7.40 1.00 14.43
C PRO A 121 7.53 0.35 15.81
N SER A 122 6.94 0.96 16.84
CA SER A 122 6.93 0.40 18.20
C SER A 122 6.14 -0.90 18.30
N GLU A 123 5.01 -1.02 17.60
CA GLU A 123 4.20 -2.24 17.55
C GLU A 123 4.85 -3.35 16.73
N VAL A 124 5.51 -2.99 15.61
CA VAL A 124 6.36 -3.91 14.88
C VAL A 124 7.47 -4.46 15.80
N SER A 125 8.14 -3.56 16.53
CA SER A 125 9.18 -3.97 17.50
C SER A 125 8.61 -4.86 18.60
N ARG A 126 7.45 -4.53 19.17
CA ARG A 126 6.84 -5.29 20.24
C ARG A 126 6.47 -6.71 19.83
N THR A 127 5.90 -6.87 18.65
CA THR A 127 5.35 -8.15 18.20
C THR A 127 6.38 -9.04 17.50
N LEU A 128 7.47 -8.47 17.01
CA LEU A 128 8.56 -9.20 16.34
C LEU A 128 9.52 -9.78 17.38
N LYS A 129 9.91 -11.05 17.22
CA LYS A 129 10.94 -11.72 18.03
C LYS A 129 12.32 -11.13 17.79
N MET A 130 13.21 -11.30 18.78
CA MET A 130 14.64 -11.06 18.58
C MET A 130 15.19 -11.90 17.45
N GLY A 131 15.97 -11.30 16.57
CA GLY A 131 16.50 -11.93 15.35
C GLY A 131 15.50 -11.97 14.19
N GLY A 132 14.23 -11.58 14.41
CA GLY A 132 13.18 -11.55 13.40
C GLY A 132 13.34 -10.43 12.38
N TYR A 133 12.64 -10.53 11.25
CA TYR A 133 12.72 -9.58 10.14
C TYR A 133 11.41 -8.81 9.94
N PHE A 134 11.54 -7.51 9.72
CA PHE A 134 10.46 -6.66 9.21
C PHE A 134 10.78 -6.24 7.77
N ILE A 135 9.82 -6.46 6.85
CA ILE A 135 9.97 -6.14 5.43
C ILE A 135 8.76 -5.32 5.00
N THR A 136 8.99 -4.07 4.63
CA THR A 136 7.91 -3.19 4.18
C THR A 136 8.22 -2.57 2.82
N GLN A 137 7.19 -2.49 1.96
CA GLN A 137 7.18 -1.69 0.74
C GLN A 137 6.06 -0.67 0.85
N GLN A 138 6.39 0.60 0.62
CA GLN A 138 5.46 1.71 0.82
C GLN A 138 5.39 2.64 -0.39
N VAL A 139 4.31 3.41 -0.41
CA VAL A 139 4.16 4.60 -1.25
C VAL A 139 4.90 5.75 -0.55
N GLY A 140 5.67 6.53 -1.27
CA GLY A 140 6.36 7.71 -0.70
C GLY A 140 5.45 8.92 -0.61
N ALA A 141 5.83 9.92 0.21
CA ALA A 141 5.06 11.13 0.45
C ALA A 141 4.76 11.97 -0.80
N ASP A 142 5.64 11.91 -1.80
CA ASP A 142 5.51 12.65 -3.06
C ASP A 142 4.75 11.87 -4.15
N ASN A 143 4.09 10.75 -3.80
CA ASN A 143 3.39 9.93 -4.78
C ASN A 143 2.32 10.72 -5.52
N LEU A 144 2.38 10.71 -6.88
CA LEU A 144 1.45 11.41 -7.77
C LEU A 144 1.17 12.87 -7.36
N LEU A 145 2.20 13.56 -6.86
CA LEU A 145 2.08 14.92 -6.35
C LEU A 145 1.51 15.88 -7.40
N GLU A 146 1.91 15.71 -8.68
CA GLU A 146 1.42 16.54 -9.79
C GLU A 146 -0.11 16.42 -9.94
N LEU A 147 -0.63 15.20 -9.91
CA LEU A 147 -2.06 14.92 -10.00
C LEU A 147 -2.80 15.46 -8.77
N ARG A 148 -2.27 15.21 -7.58
CA ARG A 148 -2.86 15.64 -6.31
C ARG A 148 -2.92 17.16 -6.21
N THR A 149 -1.88 17.87 -6.69
CA THR A 149 -1.84 19.33 -6.74
C THR A 149 -2.95 19.90 -7.63
N ILE A 150 -3.15 19.33 -8.81
CA ILE A 150 -4.24 19.75 -9.71
C ILE A 150 -5.60 19.45 -9.04
N LEU A 151 -5.83 18.25 -8.57
CA LEU A 151 -7.14 17.84 -8.02
C LEU A 151 -7.50 18.60 -6.74
N ASN A 152 -6.55 18.83 -5.83
CA ASN A 152 -6.81 19.58 -4.61
C ASN A 152 -6.80 21.12 -4.82
N GLY A 153 -6.24 21.62 -5.94
CA GLY A 153 -6.15 23.04 -6.27
C GLY A 153 -5.06 23.79 -5.54
N GLU A 154 -4.28 23.10 -4.75
CA GLU A 154 -3.11 23.60 -4.01
C GLU A 154 -2.15 22.43 -3.80
N GLU A 155 -0.90 22.73 -3.46
CA GLU A 155 0.06 21.69 -3.13
C GLU A 155 -0.40 20.99 -1.84
N PRO A 156 -0.66 19.66 -1.86
CA PRO A 156 -1.10 18.94 -0.68
C PRO A 156 -0.06 19.03 0.42
N LEU A 157 -0.51 19.13 1.68
CA LEU A 157 0.38 19.01 2.82
C LEU A 157 1.10 17.67 2.73
N ARG A 158 2.43 17.72 2.58
CA ARG A 158 3.25 16.52 2.60
C ARG A 158 3.45 16.10 4.05
N ASP A 159 3.19 14.87 4.34
CA ASP A 159 3.76 14.29 5.56
C ASP A 159 5.26 14.06 5.32
N SER A 160 6.06 15.08 5.64
CA SER A 160 7.52 15.03 5.50
C SER A 160 8.16 13.92 6.34
N LYS A 161 7.40 13.30 7.23
CA LYS A 161 7.82 12.15 8.03
C LYS A 161 7.56 10.81 7.33
N HIS A 162 6.78 10.79 6.24
CA HIS A 162 6.49 9.58 5.49
C HIS A 162 7.55 9.32 4.41
N GLY A 163 8.61 8.64 4.76
CA GLY A 163 9.71 8.31 3.86
C GLY A 163 10.61 7.22 4.41
N VAL A 164 11.37 6.57 3.55
CA VAL A 164 12.21 5.41 3.92
C VAL A 164 13.18 5.75 5.06
N LYS A 165 13.82 6.93 5.00
CA LYS A 165 14.77 7.36 6.03
C LYS A 165 14.14 7.54 7.40
N THR A 166 12.93 8.11 7.46
CA THR A 166 12.22 8.32 8.73
C THR A 166 11.91 6.97 9.41
N TYR A 167 11.42 6.01 8.64
CA TYR A 167 11.15 4.68 9.17
C TYR A 167 12.42 3.91 9.51
N ALA A 168 13.47 4.03 8.71
CA ALA A 168 14.78 3.44 9.01
C ALA A 168 15.38 3.99 10.32
N ASP A 169 15.32 5.31 10.52
CA ASP A 169 15.81 5.95 11.74
C ASP A 169 14.96 5.54 12.96
N ALA A 170 13.62 5.50 12.83
CA ALA A 170 12.73 5.07 13.90
C ALA A 170 12.96 3.60 14.30
N LEU A 171 13.07 2.70 13.34
CA LEU A 171 13.37 1.29 13.60
C LEU A 171 14.77 1.13 14.22
N SER A 172 15.77 1.88 13.75
CA SER A 172 17.13 1.84 14.33
C SER A 172 17.13 2.25 15.81
N GLN A 173 16.32 3.25 16.19
CA GLN A 173 16.16 3.66 17.59
C GLN A 173 15.49 2.58 18.47
N LEU A 174 14.73 1.67 17.84
CA LEU A 174 14.07 0.54 18.50
C LEU A 174 14.91 -0.75 18.47
N GLY A 175 16.20 -0.66 18.14
CA GLY A 175 17.12 -1.80 18.16
C GLY A 175 17.09 -2.65 16.88
N PHE A 176 16.71 -2.09 15.75
CA PHE A 176 16.80 -2.78 14.46
C PHE A 176 18.09 -2.43 13.72
N GLN A 177 18.67 -3.43 13.09
CA GLN A 177 19.65 -3.25 12.03
C GLN A 177 18.94 -3.12 10.69
N ILE A 178 19.19 -2.03 9.97
CA ILE A 178 18.68 -1.84 8.61
C ILE A 178 19.56 -2.66 7.64
N ILE A 179 18.93 -3.61 6.95
CA ILE A 179 19.60 -4.52 6.00
C ILE A 179 19.49 -3.98 4.57
N MET A 180 18.33 -3.40 4.23
CA MET A 180 18.07 -2.82 2.91
C MET A 180 17.23 -1.57 3.07
N GLU A 181 17.60 -0.54 2.33
CA GLU A 181 16.88 0.73 2.24
C GLU A 181 17.00 1.22 0.80
N ASN A 182 15.88 1.27 0.08
CA ASN A 182 15.84 1.80 -1.29
C ASN A 182 14.59 2.60 -1.54
N GLU A 183 14.72 3.65 -2.34
CA GLU A 183 13.62 4.49 -2.81
C GLU A 183 13.74 4.71 -4.31
N THR A 184 12.59 4.83 -5.01
CA THR A 184 12.55 5.06 -6.44
C THR A 184 11.41 5.97 -6.83
N LYS A 185 11.61 6.70 -7.94
CA LYS A 185 10.58 7.46 -8.64
C LYS A 185 10.29 6.77 -9.97
N LEU A 186 9.02 6.58 -10.26
CA LEU A 186 8.52 5.85 -11.42
C LEU A 186 7.64 6.77 -12.25
N SER A 187 7.84 6.78 -13.55
CA SER A 187 6.92 7.47 -14.45
C SER A 187 5.59 6.70 -14.52
N SER A 188 4.50 7.41 -14.33
CA SER A 188 3.15 6.88 -14.37
C SER A 188 2.32 7.65 -15.37
N LYS A 189 1.56 6.96 -16.24
CA LYS A 189 0.77 7.54 -17.31
C LYS A 189 -0.68 7.16 -17.18
N PHE A 190 -1.54 8.16 -17.16
CA PHE A 190 -2.98 8.01 -17.22
C PHE A 190 -3.45 8.34 -18.64
N TYR A 191 -4.10 7.41 -19.30
CA TYR A 191 -4.51 7.56 -20.69
C TYR A 191 -5.93 8.08 -20.85
N ASP A 192 -6.71 8.12 -19.76
CA ASP A 192 -8.04 8.72 -19.73
C ASP A 192 -8.40 9.22 -18.32
N VAL A 193 -9.39 10.10 -18.26
CA VAL A 193 -9.89 10.70 -17.02
C VAL A 193 -10.56 9.67 -16.12
N GLY A 194 -11.15 8.60 -16.67
CA GLY A 194 -11.80 7.57 -15.86
C GLY A 194 -10.82 6.83 -14.95
N ALA A 195 -9.58 6.61 -15.40
CA ALA A 195 -8.54 6.04 -14.56
C ALA A 195 -8.14 6.99 -13.40
N ILE A 196 -8.20 8.31 -13.62
CA ILE A 196 -7.97 9.32 -12.59
C ILE A 196 -9.13 9.37 -11.59
N ILE A 197 -10.36 9.28 -12.06
CA ILE A 197 -11.55 9.16 -11.20
C ILE A 197 -11.44 7.93 -10.32
N PHE A 198 -11.04 6.80 -10.90
CA PHE A 198 -10.82 5.58 -10.13
C PHE A 198 -9.75 5.77 -9.04
N TYR A 199 -8.60 6.37 -9.38
CA TYR A 199 -7.55 6.68 -8.40
C TYR A 199 -8.07 7.56 -7.26
N ALA A 200 -8.72 8.68 -7.60
CA ALA A 200 -9.22 9.63 -6.61
C ALA A 200 -10.29 9.01 -5.68
N LYS A 201 -11.09 8.07 -6.18
CA LYS A 201 -12.07 7.32 -5.38
C LYS A 201 -11.42 6.22 -4.55
N ALA A 202 -10.37 5.56 -5.05
CA ALA A 202 -9.65 4.52 -4.35
C ALA A 202 -8.76 5.07 -3.21
N CYS A 203 -8.25 6.29 -3.39
CA CYS A 203 -7.32 6.96 -2.48
C CYS A 203 -7.95 8.24 -1.92
N GLU A 204 -9.08 8.12 -1.22
CA GLU A 204 -9.86 9.27 -0.69
C GLU A 204 -9.02 10.17 0.24
N TRP A 205 -8.02 9.63 0.92
CA TRP A 205 -7.09 10.41 1.75
C TRP A 205 -6.15 11.29 0.92
N GLU A 206 -5.92 10.98 -0.36
CA GLU A 206 -5.08 11.77 -1.27
C GLU A 206 -5.87 12.91 -1.93
N VAL A 207 -7.17 12.68 -2.19
CA VAL A 207 -8.09 13.66 -2.78
C VAL A 207 -9.40 13.67 -1.98
N PRO A 208 -9.39 14.32 -0.80
CA PRO A 208 -10.56 14.31 0.09
C PRO A 208 -11.79 14.94 -0.56
N ASN A 209 -12.96 14.35 -0.30
CA ASN A 209 -14.26 14.80 -0.83
C ASN A 209 -14.34 14.86 -2.37
N PHE A 210 -13.57 13.99 -3.04
CA PHE A 210 -13.61 13.92 -4.49
C PHE A 210 -15.01 13.56 -5.01
N SER A 211 -15.47 14.32 -5.99
CA SER A 211 -16.56 13.90 -6.90
C SER A 211 -16.33 14.52 -8.28
N VAL A 212 -16.84 13.86 -9.31
CA VAL A 212 -16.79 14.39 -10.68
C VAL A 212 -17.41 15.78 -10.77
N LYS A 213 -18.51 16.01 -10.03
CA LYS A 213 -19.20 17.33 -10.04
C LYS A 213 -18.36 18.43 -9.42
N THR A 214 -17.71 18.17 -8.29
CA THR A 214 -16.92 19.17 -7.55
C THR A 214 -15.56 19.44 -8.18
N HIS A 215 -15.03 18.48 -8.95
CA HIS A 215 -13.70 18.55 -9.58
C HIS A 215 -13.77 18.69 -11.11
N LEU A 216 -14.94 19.05 -11.66
CA LEU A 216 -15.20 19.04 -13.10
C LEU A 216 -14.18 19.87 -13.89
N ASP A 217 -13.89 21.10 -13.46
CA ASP A 217 -12.97 21.99 -14.15
C ASP A 217 -11.54 21.44 -14.17
N LYS A 218 -11.11 20.82 -13.07
CA LYS A 218 -9.80 20.18 -12.93
C LYS A 218 -9.67 18.91 -13.77
N LEU A 219 -10.74 18.11 -13.82
CA LEU A 219 -10.81 16.95 -14.70
C LEU A 219 -10.79 17.36 -16.17
N TRP A 220 -11.38 18.51 -16.53
CA TRP A 220 -11.29 19.06 -17.88
C TRP A 220 -9.87 19.55 -18.23
N GLU A 221 -9.17 20.18 -17.29
CA GLU A 221 -7.75 20.56 -17.47
C GLU A 221 -6.90 19.33 -17.80
N ILE A 222 -7.05 18.25 -16.99
CA ILE A 222 -6.33 16.99 -17.22
C ILE A 222 -6.73 16.35 -18.55
N HIS A 223 -8.03 16.36 -18.90
CA HIS A 223 -8.53 15.85 -20.17
C HIS A 223 -7.89 16.56 -21.37
N GLN A 224 -7.80 17.88 -21.34
CA GLN A 224 -7.14 18.66 -22.39
C GLN A 224 -5.65 18.30 -22.52
N GLU A 225 -4.98 18.01 -21.41
CA GLU A 225 -3.60 17.52 -21.45
C GLU A 225 -3.52 16.15 -22.11
N ILE A 226 -4.40 15.22 -21.73
CA ILE A 226 -4.48 13.88 -22.33
C ILE A 226 -4.76 13.98 -23.84
N ASP A 227 -5.73 14.79 -24.26
CA ASP A 227 -6.05 14.99 -25.69
C ASP A 227 -4.85 15.54 -26.48
N LYS A 228 -4.06 16.41 -25.88
CA LYS A 228 -2.89 17.03 -26.52
C LYS A 228 -1.67 16.11 -26.56
N LYS A 229 -1.40 15.35 -25.48
CA LYS A 229 -0.16 14.57 -25.30
C LYS A 229 -0.36 13.08 -25.42
N GLY A 230 -1.60 12.59 -25.43
CA GLY A 230 -1.96 11.18 -25.40
C GLY A 230 -2.01 10.57 -23.99
N TYR A 231 -1.59 11.29 -22.97
CA TYR A 231 -1.64 10.87 -21.55
C TYR A 231 -1.42 12.06 -20.61
N PHE A 232 -1.88 11.91 -19.37
CA PHE A 232 -1.42 12.70 -18.24
C PHE A 232 -0.28 11.97 -17.56
N GLN A 233 0.82 12.66 -17.25
CA GLN A 233 1.98 12.06 -16.59
C GLN A 233 2.04 12.48 -15.13
N GLY A 234 2.17 11.50 -14.23
CA GLY A 234 2.51 11.68 -12.83
C GLY A 234 3.78 10.93 -12.45
N THR A 235 4.27 11.21 -11.27
CA THR A 235 5.43 10.52 -10.68
C THR A 235 4.97 9.71 -9.48
N GLU A 236 5.05 8.38 -9.57
CA GLU A 236 4.87 7.52 -8.40
C GLU A 236 6.17 7.40 -7.62
N THR A 237 6.06 7.42 -6.31
CA THR A 237 7.21 7.17 -5.42
C THR A 237 6.98 5.89 -4.63
N ARG A 238 8.00 5.06 -4.54
CA ARG A 238 7.97 3.81 -3.79
C ARG A 238 9.26 3.66 -3.00
N PHE A 239 9.15 3.08 -1.82
CA PHE A 239 10.33 2.65 -1.08
C PHE A 239 10.17 1.24 -0.53
N ILE A 240 11.31 0.61 -0.25
CA ILE A 240 11.40 -0.68 0.42
C ILE A 240 12.38 -0.59 1.57
N LEU A 241 12.04 -1.25 2.66
CA LEU A 241 12.89 -1.36 3.84
C LEU A 241 12.89 -2.81 4.33
N VAL A 242 14.08 -3.34 4.61
CA VAL A 242 14.27 -4.61 5.31
C VAL A 242 15.08 -4.34 6.57
N ALA A 243 14.55 -4.72 7.72
CA ALA A 243 15.15 -4.50 9.01
C ALA A 243 15.14 -5.79 9.84
N GLN A 244 16.18 -6.02 10.62
CA GLN A 244 16.28 -7.15 11.57
C GLN A 244 16.33 -6.62 13.00
N LYS A 245 15.49 -7.14 13.88
CA LYS A 245 15.51 -6.80 15.31
C LYS A 245 16.72 -7.47 15.97
N ILE A 246 17.63 -6.66 16.51
CA ILE A 246 18.89 -7.13 17.13
C ILE A 246 19.09 -6.68 18.57
N GLY A 247 18.24 -5.77 19.09
CA GLY A 247 18.30 -5.23 20.43
C GLY A 247 16.96 -4.80 20.97
#